data_8a1a10ffd7e72136303d7c54b7cfbbf1
#
_entry.id   8a1a10ffd7e72136303d7c54b7cfbbf1
#
_cell.length_a   1.000
_cell.length_b   1.000
_cell.length_c   1.000
_cell.angle_alpha   90.00
_cell.angle_beta   90.00
_cell.angle_gamma   90.00
#
_symmetry.space_group_name_H-M   'P 1'
#
loop_
_entity.id
_entity.type
_entity.pdbx_description
1 polymer ?
#
loop_
_entity_poly.entity_id
_entity_poly.type
_entity_poly.pdbx_seq_one_letter_code
_entity_poly.pdbx_strand_id
1 'polypeptide(L)'
;GSDEEEPEFKLSSWIALLFTSGIGIGIVFLGVAEPLSHFLSPIGEYEKVRTALFFSIFHWSISAWAIYGLIALTIAYFGFRYKLPFSLRSCFYPLLKEKINGRVGDIIDILGICTTLFGVVATLGYSAIRLAAAFHSMHLLDNSPYLVPLILVSVFIIAILISLQGIANGFRILSELNLGVTFLFMLLVLLFG
;
A
#
# COMPACT_ATOMS: atom_id res chain seq x y z
N GLY A 1 -1.96 11.91 -21.53
CA GLY A 1 -0.89 11.91 -22.49
C GLY A 1 -1.38 12.26 -23.88
N SER A 2 -0.49 12.50 -24.79
CA SER A 2 -0.79 12.56 -26.21
C SER A 2 -0.94 11.14 -26.78
N ASP A 3 -1.59 10.98 -27.91
CA ASP A 3 -1.78 9.67 -28.54
C ASP A 3 -0.45 9.05 -29.04
N GLU A 4 0.64 9.83 -29.03
CA GLU A 4 1.99 9.42 -29.44
C GLU A 4 2.93 9.11 -28.24
N GLU A 5 2.47 9.26 -27.00
CA GLU A 5 3.28 8.95 -25.82
C GLU A 5 3.36 7.43 -25.58
N GLU A 6 4.58 6.89 -25.60
CA GLU A 6 4.83 5.51 -25.22
C GLU A 6 4.85 5.33 -23.69
N PRO A 7 4.40 4.17 -23.19
CA PRO A 7 4.45 3.87 -21.75
C PRO A 7 5.89 3.80 -21.24
N GLU A 8 6.17 4.49 -20.14
CA GLU A 8 7.50 4.49 -19.49
C GLU A 8 7.92 3.09 -18.99
N PHE A 9 6.94 2.27 -18.58
CA PHE A 9 7.17 0.93 -18.05
C PHE A 9 6.47 -0.13 -18.90
N LYS A 10 7.10 -1.32 -18.99
CA LYS A 10 6.43 -2.51 -19.52
C LYS A 10 5.22 -2.85 -18.67
N LEU A 11 4.20 -3.47 -19.26
CA LEU A 11 2.96 -3.83 -18.56
C LEU A 11 3.21 -4.66 -17.29
N SER A 12 4.14 -5.62 -17.34
CA SER A 12 4.51 -6.44 -16.17
C SER A 12 5.09 -5.62 -15.02
N SER A 13 5.99 -4.70 -15.33
CA SER A 13 6.59 -3.79 -14.33
C SER A 13 5.54 -2.83 -13.77
N TRP A 14 4.64 -2.32 -14.63
CA TRP A 14 3.54 -1.46 -14.21
C TRP A 14 2.59 -2.18 -13.24
N ILE A 15 2.22 -3.43 -13.55
CA ILE A 15 1.40 -4.26 -12.66
C ILE A 15 2.13 -4.49 -11.33
N ALA A 16 3.43 -4.80 -11.36
CA ALA A 16 4.23 -5.03 -10.15
C ALA A 16 4.30 -3.78 -9.26
N LEU A 17 4.48 -2.60 -9.85
CA LEU A 17 4.51 -1.32 -9.13
C LEU A 17 3.16 -1.03 -8.46
N LEU A 18 2.04 -1.20 -9.18
CA LEU A 18 0.69 -1.00 -8.62
C LEU A 18 0.38 -2.01 -7.53
N PHE A 19 0.72 -3.28 -7.75
CA PHE A 19 0.53 -4.34 -6.77
C PHE A 19 1.29 -4.05 -5.48
N THR A 20 2.58 -3.72 -5.57
CA THR A 20 3.42 -3.47 -4.40
C THR A 20 3.01 -2.21 -3.63
N SER A 21 2.53 -1.17 -4.31
CA SER A 21 2.06 0.04 -3.64
C SER A 21 0.79 -0.17 -2.82
N GLY A 22 -0.03 -1.15 -3.21
CA GLY A 22 -1.31 -1.44 -2.57
C GLY A 22 -1.29 -2.63 -1.62
N ILE A 23 -0.43 -3.60 -1.87
CA ILE A 23 -0.44 -4.90 -1.21
C ILE A 23 0.90 -5.10 -0.50
N GLY A 24 0.93 -4.78 0.77
CA GLY A 24 2.08 -5.02 1.63
C GLY A 24 1.86 -6.21 2.56
N ILE A 25 2.48 -6.14 3.74
CA ILE A 25 2.36 -7.12 4.82
C ILE A 25 0.89 -7.38 5.24
N GLY A 26 0.00 -6.41 4.97
CA GLY A 26 -1.43 -6.51 5.28
C GLY A 26 -2.07 -7.76 4.70
N ILE A 27 -1.90 -8.02 3.41
CA ILE A 27 -2.52 -9.20 2.76
C ILE A 27 -1.97 -10.51 3.32
N VAL A 28 -0.65 -10.61 3.52
CA VAL A 28 -0.03 -11.83 4.02
C VAL A 28 -0.50 -12.15 5.44
N PHE A 29 -0.60 -11.15 6.29
CA PHE A 29 -1.02 -11.31 7.67
C PHE A 29 -2.55 -11.33 7.82
N LEU A 30 -3.25 -10.35 7.27
CA LEU A 30 -4.69 -10.17 7.44
C LEU A 30 -5.50 -11.15 6.58
N GLY A 31 -4.92 -11.71 5.52
CA GLY A 31 -5.57 -12.75 4.71
C GLY A 31 -5.97 -13.98 5.52
N VAL A 32 -5.27 -14.26 6.63
CA VAL A 32 -5.63 -15.33 7.57
C VAL A 32 -6.25 -14.76 8.86
N ALA A 33 -5.65 -13.72 9.43
CA ALA A 33 -6.06 -13.20 10.74
C ALA A 33 -7.45 -12.56 10.71
N GLU A 34 -7.84 -11.90 9.62
CA GLU A 34 -9.12 -11.22 9.52
C GLU A 34 -10.31 -12.18 9.40
N PRO A 35 -10.32 -13.18 8.48
CA PRO A 35 -11.38 -14.17 8.45
C PRO A 35 -11.50 -14.92 9.77
N LEU A 36 -10.38 -15.26 10.41
CA LEU A 36 -10.38 -15.94 11.70
C LEU A 36 -10.97 -15.06 12.80
N SER A 37 -10.62 -13.78 12.83
CA SER A 37 -11.17 -12.81 13.79
C SER A 37 -12.69 -12.68 13.64
N HIS A 38 -13.19 -12.54 12.43
CA HIS A 38 -14.64 -12.47 12.15
C HIS A 38 -15.36 -13.80 12.47
N PHE A 39 -14.68 -14.93 12.32
CA PHE A 39 -15.23 -16.24 12.68
C PHE A 39 -15.35 -16.41 14.20
N LEU A 40 -14.33 -15.99 14.96
CA LEU A 40 -14.30 -16.09 16.42
C LEU A 40 -15.21 -15.05 17.11
N SER A 41 -15.36 -13.89 16.50
CA SER A 41 -16.20 -12.78 17.01
C SER A 41 -17.20 -12.36 15.94
N PRO A 42 -18.23 -13.19 15.64
CA PRO A 42 -19.15 -12.93 14.53
C PRO A 42 -20.01 -11.70 14.80
N ILE A 43 -20.21 -10.91 13.75
CA ILE A 43 -21.11 -9.75 13.75
C ILE A 43 -22.52 -10.26 13.42
N GLY A 44 -23.39 -10.32 14.43
CA GLY A 44 -24.79 -10.78 14.29
C GLY A 44 -24.98 -12.29 14.40
N GLU A 45 -26.23 -12.75 14.17
CA GLU A 45 -26.64 -14.15 14.32
C GLU A 45 -26.52 -14.99 13.04
N TYR A 46 -25.77 -14.50 12.05
CA TYR A 46 -25.60 -15.20 10.76
C TYR A 46 -24.59 -16.35 10.84
N GLU A 47 -24.61 -17.21 9.80
CA GLU A 47 -23.65 -18.28 9.64
C GLU A 47 -22.20 -17.75 9.71
N LYS A 48 -21.45 -18.20 10.73
CA LYS A 48 -20.15 -17.64 11.10
C LYS A 48 -19.14 -17.65 9.95
N VAL A 49 -19.03 -18.75 9.22
CA VAL A 49 -18.07 -18.90 8.11
C VAL A 49 -18.39 -17.93 6.99
N ARG A 50 -19.66 -17.89 6.57
CA ARG A 50 -20.12 -17.02 5.48
C ARG A 50 -19.91 -15.55 5.82
N THR A 51 -20.24 -15.16 7.04
CA THR A 51 -20.09 -13.79 7.53
C THR A 51 -18.61 -13.38 7.60
N ALA A 52 -17.76 -14.26 8.11
CA ALA A 52 -16.32 -14.03 8.18
C ALA A 52 -15.70 -13.80 6.79
N LEU A 53 -16.01 -14.67 5.85
CA LEU A 53 -15.53 -14.55 4.46
C LEU A 53 -16.11 -13.31 3.77
N PHE A 54 -17.39 -13.03 3.98
CA PHE A 54 -18.02 -11.84 3.38
C PHE A 54 -17.33 -10.55 3.81
N PHE A 55 -17.12 -10.32 5.11
CA PHE A 55 -16.47 -9.10 5.59
C PHE A 55 -15.02 -9.01 5.17
N SER A 56 -14.28 -10.11 5.18
CA SER A 56 -12.89 -10.12 4.71
C SER A 56 -12.79 -9.82 3.21
N ILE A 57 -13.62 -10.45 2.39
CA ILE A 57 -13.66 -10.17 0.94
C ILE A 57 -14.12 -8.74 0.69
N PHE A 58 -15.14 -8.24 1.41
CA PHE A 58 -15.63 -6.88 1.26
C PHE A 58 -14.55 -5.84 1.60
N HIS A 59 -13.79 -6.06 2.67
CA HIS A 59 -12.70 -5.17 3.08
C HIS A 59 -11.59 -5.08 2.02
N TRP A 60 -11.23 -6.21 1.39
CA TRP A 60 -10.15 -6.27 0.39
C TRP A 60 -10.61 -6.16 -1.05
N SER A 61 -11.90 -5.95 -1.29
CA SER A 61 -12.47 -5.84 -2.63
C SER A 61 -12.46 -4.42 -3.18
N ILE A 62 -13.13 -4.24 -4.31
CA ILE A 62 -13.26 -2.97 -5.04
C ILE A 62 -13.72 -1.83 -4.14
N SER A 63 -14.52 -2.07 -3.11
CA SER A 63 -15.03 -1.03 -2.20
C SER A 63 -13.91 -0.22 -1.54
N ALA A 64 -12.86 -0.87 -1.05
CA ALA A 64 -11.70 -0.18 -0.49
C ALA A 64 -10.82 0.44 -1.59
N TRP A 65 -10.57 -0.30 -2.67
CA TRP A 65 -9.72 0.15 -3.77
C TRP A 65 -10.31 1.28 -4.59
N ALA A 66 -11.64 1.40 -4.63
CA ALA A 66 -12.33 2.49 -5.33
C ALA A 66 -11.95 3.87 -4.77
N ILE A 67 -11.73 4.00 -3.46
CA ILE A 67 -11.31 5.26 -2.83
C ILE A 67 -9.93 5.68 -3.35
N TYR A 68 -8.96 4.76 -3.32
CA TYR A 68 -7.61 5.02 -3.83
C TYR A 68 -7.60 5.27 -5.33
N GLY A 69 -8.33 4.45 -6.08
CA GLY A 69 -8.46 4.59 -7.53
C GLY A 69 -9.07 5.92 -7.95
N LEU A 70 -10.09 6.40 -7.25
CA LEU A 70 -10.73 7.68 -7.54
C LEU A 70 -9.75 8.85 -7.35
N ILE A 71 -9.00 8.86 -6.25
CA ILE A 71 -8.00 9.90 -5.98
C ILE A 71 -6.88 9.86 -7.04
N ALA A 72 -6.34 8.68 -7.32
CA ALA A 72 -5.28 8.50 -8.30
C ALA A 72 -5.71 8.94 -9.71
N LEU A 73 -6.91 8.52 -10.15
CA LEU A 73 -7.48 8.93 -11.44
C LEU A 73 -7.70 10.44 -11.51
N THR A 74 -8.15 11.06 -10.42
CA THR A 74 -8.39 12.50 -10.37
C THR A 74 -7.07 13.27 -10.49
N ILE A 75 -6.03 12.87 -9.74
CA ILE A 75 -4.70 13.49 -9.85
C ILE A 75 -4.14 13.30 -11.27
N ALA A 76 -4.24 12.09 -11.82
CA ALA A 76 -3.76 11.81 -13.17
C ALA A 76 -4.53 12.63 -14.22
N TYR A 77 -5.85 12.71 -14.12
CA TYR A 77 -6.68 13.49 -15.05
C TYR A 77 -6.28 14.96 -15.07
N PHE A 78 -6.21 15.62 -13.92
CA PHE A 78 -5.83 17.03 -13.84
C PHE A 78 -4.34 17.25 -14.17
N GLY A 79 -3.46 16.35 -13.80
CA GLY A 79 -2.04 16.43 -14.14
C GLY A 79 -1.80 16.31 -15.64
N PHE A 80 -2.34 15.29 -16.29
CA PHE A 80 -2.10 15.06 -17.73
C PHE A 80 -2.94 15.94 -18.64
N ARG A 81 -4.23 16.16 -18.35
CA ARG A 81 -5.13 16.92 -19.24
C ARG A 81 -5.07 18.41 -19.01
N TYR A 82 -4.96 18.86 -17.76
CA TYR A 82 -4.93 20.29 -17.41
C TYR A 82 -3.53 20.82 -17.16
N LYS A 83 -2.50 19.94 -17.19
CA LYS A 83 -1.10 20.29 -16.90
C LYS A 83 -0.92 20.93 -15.52
N LEU A 84 -1.75 20.54 -14.56
CA LEU A 84 -1.65 20.95 -13.18
C LEU A 84 -0.61 20.09 -12.42
N PRO A 85 -0.10 20.53 -11.26
CA PRO A 85 0.80 19.73 -10.45
C PRO A 85 0.20 18.36 -10.08
N PHE A 86 1.04 17.31 -10.03
CA PHE A 86 0.62 15.98 -9.54
C PHE A 86 0.52 16.00 -8.01
N SER A 87 -0.44 16.75 -7.48
CA SER A 87 -0.66 16.94 -6.06
C SER A 87 -2.14 16.97 -5.72
N LEU A 88 -2.46 16.84 -4.43
CA LEU A 88 -3.84 16.78 -3.96
C LEU A 88 -4.61 18.07 -4.25
N ARG A 89 -3.94 19.25 -4.26
CA ARG A 89 -4.58 20.52 -4.60
C ARG A 89 -5.24 20.50 -5.98
N SER A 90 -4.68 19.79 -6.93
CA SER A 90 -5.18 19.71 -8.30
C SER A 90 -6.55 19.04 -8.40
N CYS A 91 -6.86 18.12 -7.49
CA CYS A 91 -8.18 17.49 -7.40
C CYS A 91 -9.29 18.50 -7.10
N PHE A 92 -8.97 19.62 -6.46
CA PHE A 92 -9.90 20.67 -6.08
C PHE A 92 -10.04 21.78 -7.14
N TYR A 93 -9.32 21.66 -8.26
CA TYR A 93 -9.37 22.68 -9.33
C TYR A 93 -10.79 23.00 -9.81
N PRO A 94 -11.71 22.04 -10.00
CA PRO A 94 -13.09 22.36 -10.44
C PRO A 94 -13.84 23.29 -9.47
N LEU A 95 -13.54 23.21 -8.18
CA LEU A 95 -14.19 23.98 -7.13
C LEU A 95 -13.45 25.29 -6.84
N LEU A 96 -12.14 25.26 -6.79
CA LEU A 96 -11.32 26.37 -6.32
C LEU A 96 -10.68 27.19 -7.43
N LYS A 97 -10.63 26.67 -8.67
CA LYS A 97 -10.01 27.34 -9.82
C LYS A 97 -8.58 27.80 -9.47
N GLU A 98 -8.26 29.06 -9.80
CA GLU A 98 -6.94 29.65 -9.54
C GLU A 98 -6.55 29.74 -8.04
N LYS A 99 -7.51 29.61 -7.13
CA LYS A 99 -7.24 29.62 -5.68
C LYS A 99 -6.39 28.44 -5.23
N ILE A 100 -6.27 27.38 -6.04
CA ILE A 100 -5.35 26.27 -5.76
C ILE A 100 -3.87 26.70 -5.78
N ASN A 101 -3.55 27.79 -6.47
CA ASN A 101 -2.18 28.34 -6.55
C ASN A 101 -1.81 29.24 -5.36
N GLY A 102 -2.70 29.40 -4.38
CA GLY A 102 -2.51 30.22 -3.21
C GLY A 102 -2.52 29.43 -1.91
N ARG A 103 -2.66 30.12 -0.79
CA ARG A 103 -2.63 29.55 0.58
C ARG A 103 -3.59 28.37 0.78
N VAL A 104 -4.74 28.38 0.11
CA VAL A 104 -5.71 27.29 0.19
C VAL A 104 -5.14 26.00 -0.40
N GLY A 105 -4.51 26.08 -1.55
CA GLY A 105 -3.82 24.95 -2.16
C GLY A 105 -2.66 24.44 -1.32
N ASP A 106 -1.88 25.35 -0.73
CA ASP A 106 -0.78 24.98 0.16
C ASP A 106 -1.27 24.22 1.40
N ILE A 107 -2.37 24.64 2.01
CA ILE A 107 -3.01 23.93 3.13
C ILE A 107 -3.45 22.53 2.70
N ILE A 108 -4.07 22.38 1.52
CA ILE A 108 -4.50 21.08 1.01
C ILE A 108 -3.30 20.14 0.84
N ASP A 109 -2.21 20.61 0.24
CA ASP A 109 -1.02 19.78 0.04
C ASP A 109 -0.32 19.45 1.36
N ILE A 110 -0.23 20.39 2.31
CA ILE A 110 0.31 20.15 3.65
C ILE A 110 -0.50 19.06 4.36
N LEU A 111 -1.82 19.13 4.32
CA LEU A 111 -2.69 18.09 4.89
C LEU A 111 -2.46 16.74 4.21
N GLY A 112 -2.33 16.72 2.89
CA GLY A 112 -2.02 15.52 2.13
C GLY A 112 -0.67 14.90 2.52
N ILE A 113 0.37 15.71 2.63
CA ILE A 113 1.70 15.28 3.08
C ILE A 113 1.66 14.75 4.51
N CYS A 114 1.02 15.46 5.43
CA CYS A 114 0.88 15.02 6.82
C CYS A 114 0.14 13.68 6.91
N THR A 115 -0.98 13.54 6.20
CA THR A 115 -1.76 12.29 6.18
C THR A 115 -0.92 11.12 5.63
N THR A 116 -0.17 11.35 4.55
CA THR A 116 0.73 10.34 3.98
C THR A 116 1.82 9.96 4.96
N LEU A 117 2.45 10.93 5.61
CA LEU A 117 3.49 10.69 6.61
C LEU A 117 2.97 9.84 7.78
N PHE A 118 1.84 10.21 8.36
CA PHE A 118 1.24 9.44 9.46
C PHE A 118 0.85 8.03 9.01
N GLY A 119 0.31 7.86 7.80
CA GLY A 119 -0.02 6.56 7.23
C GLY A 119 1.21 5.66 7.08
N VAL A 120 2.30 6.20 6.52
CA VAL A 120 3.57 5.47 6.36
C VAL A 120 4.17 5.08 7.71
N VAL A 121 4.23 6.01 8.68
CA VAL A 121 4.75 5.73 10.03
C VAL A 121 3.95 4.65 10.73
N ALA A 122 2.62 4.73 10.69
CA ALA A 122 1.73 3.74 11.29
C ALA A 122 1.92 2.35 10.65
N THR A 123 1.97 2.30 9.32
CA THR A 123 2.14 1.05 8.56
C THR A 123 3.51 0.41 8.85
N LEU A 124 4.58 1.19 8.85
CA LEU A 124 5.92 0.69 9.14
C LEU A 124 6.03 0.18 10.58
N GLY A 125 5.51 0.93 11.56
CA GLY A 125 5.52 0.53 12.97
C GLY A 125 4.75 -0.78 13.18
N TYR A 126 3.54 -0.86 12.63
CA TYR A 126 2.72 -2.06 12.70
C TYR A 126 3.39 -3.27 12.03
N SER A 127 4.00 -3.06 10.85
CA SER A 127 4.73 -4.10 10.13
C SER A 127 5.94 -4.62 10.90
N ALA A 128 6.71 -3.72 11.54
CA ALA A 128 7.87 -4.09 12.33
C ALA A 128 7.48 -4.91 13.57
N ILE A 129 6.40 -4.54 14.26
CA ILE A 129 5.87 -5.30 15.40
C ILE A 129 5.44 -6.71 14.97
N ARG A 130 4.75 -6.82 13.83
CA ARG A 130 4.29 -8.12 13.31
C ARG A 130 5.46 -9.01 12.89
N LEU A 131 6.46 -8.43 12.25
CA LEU A 131 7.66 -9.17 11.84
C LEU A 131 8.46 -9.65 13.06
N ALA A 132 8.59 -8.81 14.10
CA ALA A 132 9.22 -9.20 15.35
C ALA A 132 8.47 -10.36 16.02
N ALA A 133 7.14 -10.30 16.08
CA ALA A 133 6.32 -11.38 16.61
C ALA A 133 6.46 -12.69 15.80
N ALA A 134 6.55 -12.59 14.47
CA ALA A 134 6.79 -13.74 13.61
C ALA A 134 8.16 -14.40 13.89
N PHE A 135 9.24 -13.63 14.00
CA PHE A 135 10.56 -14.16 14.34
C PHE A 135 10.57 -14.86 15.70
N HIS A 136 9.88 -14.28 16.68
CA HIS A 136 9.78 -14.91 17.99
C HIS A 136 8.97 -16.21 17.94
N SER A 137 7.82 -16.24 17.26
CA SER A 137 6.99 -17.44 17.14
C SER A 137 7.66 -18.58 16.40
N MET A 138 8.57 -18.27 15.47
CA MET A 138 9.39 -19.25 14.74
C MET A 138 10.65 -19.68 15.52
N HIS A 139 10.85 -19.19 16.74
CA HIS A 139 12.07 -19.42 17.55
C HIS A 139 13.37 -19.01 16.87
N LEU A 140 13.30 -18.05 15.93
CA LEU A 140 14.46 -17.53 15.21
C LEU A 140 15.20 -16.46 16.02
N LEU A 141 14.48 -15.65 16.77
CA LEU A 141 15.03 -14.57 17.59
C LEU A 141 14.26 -14.48 18.92
N ASP A 142 14.97 -14.18 19.99
CA ASP A 142 14.38 -13.92 21.30
C ASP A 142 13.57 -12.63 21.31
N ASN A 143 12.56 -12.56 22.16
CA ASN A 143 11.76 -11.36 22.34
C ASN A 143 12.59 -10.29 23.08
N SER A 144 13.22 -9.41 22.32
CA SER A 144 14.05 -8.32 22.82
C SER A 144 13.38 -6.96 22.53
N PRO A 145 13.45 -6.01 23.48
CA PRO A 145 12.94 -4.66 23.25
C PRO A 145 13.65 -3.91 22.09
N TYR A 146 14.83 -4.38 21.69
CA TYR A 146 15.60 -3.80 20.59
C TYR A 146 15.23 -4.37 19.22
N LEU A 147 14.43 -5.45 19.14
CA LEU A 147 14.13 -6.12 17.88
C LEU A 147 13.30 -5.24 16.94
N VAL A 148 12.26 -4.59 17.43
CA VAL A 148 11.43 -3.67 16.62
C VAL A 148 12.22 -2.47 16.11
N PRO A 149 12.97 -1.73 16.95
CA PRO A 149 13.88 -0.68 16.47
C PRO A 149 14.90 -1.15 15.43
N LEU A 150 15.48 -2.34 15.62
CA LEU A 150 16.45 -2.90 14.67
C LEU A 150 15.81 -3.18 13.31
N ILE A 151 14.60 -3.76 13.29
CA ILE A 151 13.85 -3.99 12.06
C ILE A 151 13.58 -2.67 11.35
N LEU A 152 13.10 -1.65 12.07
CA LEU A 152 12.82 -0.33 11.49
C LEU A 152 14.08 0.29 10.88
N VAL A 153 15.20 0.31 11.59
CA VAL A 153 16.48 0.82 11.07
C VAL A 153 16.90 0.05 9.81
N SER A 154 16.78 -1.27 9.82
CA SER A 154 17.13 -2.10 8.66
C SER A 154 16.26 -1.75 7.44
N VAL A 155 14.95 -1.60 7.63
CA VAL A 155 14.03 -1.20 6.55
C VAL A 155 14.37 0.19 6.02
N PHE A 156 14.69 1.16 6.89
CA PHE A 156 15.11 2.50 6.46
C PHE A 156 16.42 2.47 5.66
N ILE A 157 17.41 1.70 6.09
CA ILE A 157 18.67 1.54 5.35
C ILE A 157 18.41 0.96 3.95
N ILE A 158 17.61 -0.11 3.86
CA ILE A 158 17.23 -0.71 2.58
C ILE A 158 16.50 0.30 1.69
N ALA A 159 15.55 1.05 2.25
CA ALA A 159 14.81 2.06 1.50
C ALA A 159 15.72 3.18 0.96
N ILE A 160 16.70 3.62 1.75
CA ILE A 160 17.71 4.61 1.32
C ILE A 160 18.56 4.04 0.17
N LEU A 161 19.08 2.83 0.32
CA LEU A 161 19.91 2.19 -0.70
C LEU A 161 19.17 2.01 -2.03
N ILE A 162 17.89 1.63 -1.97
CA ILE A 162 17.03 1.51 -3.16
C ILE A 162 16.79 2.88 -3.79
N SER A 163 16.54 3.90 -2.97
CA SER A 163 16.30 5.25 -3.44
C SER A 163 17.51 5.86 -4.13
N LEU A 164 18.74 5.52 -3.70
CA LEU A 164 19.99 5.95 -4.35
C LEU A 164 20.18 5.38 -5.76
N GLN A 165 19.55 4.24 -6.08
CA GLN A 165 19.58 3.65 -7.43
C GLN A 165 18.62 4.34 -8.41
N GLY A 166 17.88 5.34 -7.95
CA GLY A 166 16.83 6.03 -8.70
C GLY A 166 15.46 5.39 -8.54
N ILE A 167 14.47 6.25 -8.40
CA ILE A 167 13.08 5.84 -8.11
C ILE A 167 12.58 4.83 -9.16
N ALA A 168 12.78 5.10 -10.44
CA ALA A 168 12.27 4.27 -11.52
C ALA A 168 12.89 2.85 -11.54
N ASN A 169 14.19 2.71 -11.27
CA ASN A 169 14.88 1.43 -11.35
C ASN A 169 14.81 0.65 -10.02
N GLY A 170 15.13 1.27 -8.90
CA GLY A 170 15.18 0.61 -7.59
C GLY A 170 13.81 0.08 -7.16
N PHE A 171 12.78 0.93 -7.25
CA PHE A 171 11.41 0.51 -6.91
C PHE A 171 10.85 -0.53 -7.87
N ARG A 172 11.17 -0.46 -9.15
CA ARG A 172 10.73 -1.46 -10.13
C ARG A 172 11.27 -2.84 -9.78
N ILE A 173 12.57 -2.97 -9.54
CA ILE A 173 13.20 -4.25 -9.22
C ILE A 173 12.61 -4.84 -7.94
N LEU A 174 12.46 -4.02 -6.90
CA LEU A 174 11.85 -4.46 -5.64
C LEU A 174 10.39 -4.91 -5.83
N SER A 175 9.62 -4.19 -6.63
CA SER A 175 8.22 -4.51 -6.91
C SER A 175 8.07 -5.80 -7.72
N GLU A 176 8.91 -6.00 -8.73
CA GLU A 176 8.93 -7.24 -9.52
C GLU A 176 9.31 -8.44 -8.66
N LEU A 177 10.31 -8.29 -7.78
CA LEU A 177 10.71 -9.32 -6.82
C LEU A 177 9.56 -9.63 -5.83
N ASN A 178 8.94 -8.60 -5.25
CA ASN A 178 7.82 -8.76 -4.33
C ASN A 178 6.64 -9.49 -4.99
N LEU A 179 6.28 -9.11 -6.20
CA LEU A 179 5.24 -9.77 -6.98
C LEU A 179 5.58 -11.25 -7.20
N GLY A 180 6.82 -11.56 -7.61
CA GLY A 180 7.28 -12.93 -7.82
C GLY A 180 7.23 -13.78 -6.55
N VAL A 181 7.72 -13.25 -5.42
CA VAL A 181 7.66 -13.92 -4.11
C VAL A 181 6.22 -14.17 -3.67
N THR A 182 5.34 -13.20 -3.87
CA THR A 182 3.91 -13.34 -3.52
C THR A 182 3.24 -14.42 -4.35
N PHE A 183 3.48 -14.47 -5.66
CA PHE A 183 2.96 -15.54 -6.51
C PHE A 183 3.49 -16.91 -6.12
N LEU A 184 4.79 -17.02 -5.81
CA LEU A 184 5.38 -18.25 -5.32
C LEU A 184 4.72 -18.70 -4.01
N PHE A 185 4.52 -17.78 -3.08
CA PHE A 185 3.85 -18.06 -1.81
C PHE A 185 2.41 -18.53 -2.03
N MET A 186 1.64 -17.85 -2.88
CA MET A 186 0.28 -18.28 -3.22
C MET A 186 0.24 -19.66 -3.85
N LEU A 187 1.19 -19.98 -4.74
CA LEU A 187 1.30 -21.30 -5.34
C LEU A 187 1.60 -22.38 -4.31
N LEU A 188 2.52 -22.11 -3.37
CA LEU A 188 2.83 -23.04 -2.28
C LEU A 188 1.63 -23.29 -1.38
N VAL A 189 0.88 -22.24 -1.02
CA VAL A 189 -0.35 -22.39 -0.23
C VAL A 189 -1.40 -23.20 -1.00
N LEU A 190 -1.54 -23.00 -2.31
CA LEU A 190 -2.49 -23.75 -3.13
C LEU A 190 -2.12 -25.23 -3.24
N LEU A 191 -0.83 -25.57 -3.27
CA LEU A 191 -0.35 -26.95 -3.45
C LEU A 191 -0.27 -27.74 -2.15
N PHE A 192 0.00 -27.08 -1.02
CA PHE A 192 0.31 -27.71 0.25
C PHE A 192 -0.59 -27.28 1.42
N GLY A 193 -1.47 -26.28 1.20
CA GLY A 193 -2.38 -25.68 2.19
C GLY A 193 -3.78 -26.33 2.31
#